data_a1c47ca2b7496ac1e88f3490e8a97c3c
#
_entry.id   a1c47ca2b7496ac1e88f3490e8a97c3c
#
_cell.length_a   1.000
_cell.length_b   1.000
_cell.length_c   1.000
_cell.angle_alpha   90.00
_cell.angle_beta   90.00
_cell.angle_gamma   90.00
#
_symmetry.space_group_name_H-M   'P 1'
#
loop_
_entity.id
_entity.type
_entity.pdbx_description
1 polymer ?
#
loop_
_entity_poly.entity_id
_entity_poly.type
_entity_poly.pdbx_seq_one_letter_code
_entity_poly.pdbx_strand_id
1 'polypeptide(L)'
;MQDSSLNNYANHKNFILMLIILFLMEFARGMYILSYINFLPTVTSIAVAITSLAFSIHFIADASTNFVIGFLLKKFGTKIVLTTGFILAFTSLFLVIWFPASPFVIIFSAMMLGIAVSPIWVIMLSSVEEDKRGKQMGYVYFSWLLGLLVGMVFMNLLIKVHPTRFAFMMSLVVLIAWILYYFVDVKLTNYNTRPVKAQLRQIVDVTKRHLLLFPGILLQGAAIAALVPILPTYATKVINVSTIEYTLQSLLVVSAVQFRCYFYRN
;
A
#
# COMPACT_ATOMS: atom_id res chain seq x y z
N MET A 1 10.61 3.93 -39.05
CA MET A 1 10.55 2.60 -38.40
C MET A 1 11.44 2.47 -37.16
N GLN A 2 12.58 3.14 -37.07
CA GLN A 2 13.48 3.07 -35.92
C GLN A 2 12.94 3.78 -34.65
N ASP A 3 12.14 4.83 -34.82
CA ASP A 3 11.58 5.62 -33.70
C ASP A 3 10.49 4.90 -32.89
N SER A 4 9.71 4.03 -33.52
CA SER A 4 8.65 3.27 -32.85
C SER A 4 9.19 2.15 -31.95
N SER A 5 10.30 1.53 -32.33
CA SER A 5 10.92 0.46 -31.55
C SER A 5 11.65 0.97 -30.31
N LEU A 6 12.32 2.12 -30.41
CA LEU A 6 12.97 2.78 -29.26
C LEU A 6 11.96 3.31 -28.25
N ASN A 7 10.83 3.85 -28.73
CA ASN A 7 9.76 4.33 -27.87
C ASN A 7 9.06 3.19 -27.12
N ASN A 8 8.82 2.05 -27.78
CA ASN A 8 8.30 0.84 -27.15
C ASN A 8 9.26 0.26 -26.10
N TYR A 9 10.57 0.26 -26.37
CA TYR A 9 11.57 -0.23 -25.41
C TYR A 9 11.66 0.68 -24.16
N ALA A 10 11.66 2.00 -24.36
CA ALA A 10 11.67 2.95 -23.26
C ALA A 10 10.41 2.84 -22.38
N ASN A 11 9.24 2.67 -22.99
CA ASN A 11 7.98 2.48 -22.28
C ASN A 11 7.97 1.17 -21.50
N HIS A 12 8.48 0.09 -22.04
CA HIS A 12 8.56 -1.22 -21.36
C HIS A 12 9.52 -1.18 -20.16
N LYS A 13 10.70 -0.56 -20.33
CA LYS A 13 11.66 -0.36 -19.22
C LYS A 13 11.04 0.46 -18.08
N ASN A 14 10.39 1.56 -18.41
CA ASN A 14 9.73 2.42 -17.42
C ASN A 14 8.61 1.69 -16.68
N PHE A 15 7.82 0.88 -17.39
CA PHE A 15 6.78 0.07 -16.79
C PHE A 15 7.35 -0.95 -15.79
N ILE A 16 8.43 -1.67 -16.15
CA ILE A 16 9.11 -2.61 -15.24
C ILE A 16 9.67 -1.89 -14.01
N LEU A 17 10.37 -0.76 -14.19
CA LEU A 17 10.90 0.02 -13.07
C LEU A 17 9.78 0.47 -12.13
N MET A 18 8.67 0.93 -12.66
CA MET A 18 7.51 1.31 -11.87
C MET A 18 6.88 0.13 -11.13
N LEU A 19 6.85 -1.09 -11.71
CA LEU A 19 6.44 -2.31 -11.01
C LEU A 19 7.35 -2.62 -9.83
N ILE A 20 8.67 -2.47 -10.00
CA ILE A 20 9.64 -2.68 -8.92
C ILE A 20 9.45 -1.62 -7.82
N ILE A 21 9.25 -0.36 -8.19
CA ILE A 21 8.97 0.72 -7.24
C ILE A 21 7.68 0.45 -6.48
N LEU A 22 6.61 0.04 -7.16
CA LEU A 22 5.35 -0.35 -6.54
C LEU A 22 5.57 -1.50 -5.54
N PHE A 23 6.28 -2.56 -5.97
CA PHE A 23 6.63 -3.68 -5.09
C PHE A 23 7.36 -3.22 -3.83
N LEU A 24 8.40 -2.39 -3.95
CA LEU A 24 9.18 -1.91 -2.81
C LEU A 24 8.36 -1.04 -1.86
N MET A 25 7.51 -0.17 -2.40
CA MET A 25 6.64 0.67 -1.58
C MET A 25 5.57 -0.16 -0.85
N GLU A 26 4.98 -1.15 -1.51
CA GLU A 26 4.05 -2.08 -0.89
C GLU A 26 4.74 -3.05 0.08
N PHE A 27 6.00 -3.41 -0.17
CA PHE A 27 6.83 -4.16 0.76
C PHE A 27 7.04 -3.36 2.06
N ALA A 28 7.42 -2.08 1.98
CA ALA A 28 7.53 -1.21 3.16
C ALA A 28 6.18 -1.04 3.88
N ARG A 29 5.08 -0.90 3.12
CA ARG A 29 3.72 -0.83 3.67
C ARG A 29 3.32 -2.13 4.36
N GLY A 30 3.62 -3.28 3.77
CA GLY A 30 3.39 -4.60 4.36
C GLY A 30 4.16 -4.79 5.66
N MET A 31 5.44 -4.40 5.70
CA MET A 31 6.25 -4.42 6.91
C MET A 31 5.64 -3.54 8.01
N TYR A 32 5.20 -2.34 7.70
CA TYR A 32 4.72 -1.38 8.69
C TYR A 32 3.26 -1.64 9.08
N ILE A 33 2.34 -1.58 8.12
CA ILE A 33 0.89 -1.58 8.39
C ILE A 33 0.38 -2.99 8.72
N LEU A 34 0.80 -4.01 7.98
CA LEU A 34 0.28 -5.37 8.20
C LEU A 34 1.00 -6.12 9.31
N SER A 35 2.20 -5.68 9.71
CA SER A 35 3.00 -6.39 10.68
C SER A 35 3.44 -5.52 11.85
N TYR A 36 4.32 -4.54 11.64
CA TYR A 36 4.95 -3.78 12.73
C TYR A 36 3.94 -3.21 13.72
N ILE A 37 2.98 -2.41 13.27
CA ILE A 37 2.00 -1.78 14.16
C ILE A 37 1.10 -2.80 14.85
N ASN A 38 0.78 -3.92 14.19
CA ASN A 38 -0.10 -4.94 14.74
C ASN A 38 0.57 -5.81 15.80
N PHE A 39 1.89 -6.03 15.70
CA PHE A 39 2.66 -6.73 16.72
C PHE A 39 3.21 -5.83 17.83
N LEU A 40 3.19 -4.53 17.65
CA LEU A 40 3.73 -3.58 18.61
C LEU A 40 3.16 -3.76 20.04
N PRO A 41 1.83 -4.02 20.23
CA PRO A 41 1.27 -4.30 21.56
C PRO A 41 1.77 -5.59 22.21
N THR A 42 2.39 -6.49 21.45
CA THR A 42 2.95 -7.74 22.00
C THR A 42 4.36 -7.55 22.55
N VAL A 43 5.09 -6.55 22.06
CA VAL A 43 6.51 -6.30 22.39
C VAL A 43 6.75 -4.98 23.11
N THR A 44 5.72 -4.12 23.22
CA THR A 44 5.76 -2.82 23.93
C THR A 44 4.54 -2.64 24.82
N SER A 45 4.49 -1.54 25.56
CA SER A 45 3.33 -1.13 26.38
C SER A 45 2.24 -0.38 25.60
N ILE A 46 2.34 -0.29 24.26
CA ILE A 46 1.35 0.41 23.43
C ILE A 46 0.04 -0.37 23.42
N ALA A 47 -1.05 0.36 23.67
CA ALA A 47 -2.39 -0.23 23.66
C ALA A 47 -2.81 -0.65 22.23
N VAL A 48 -3.50 -1.78 22.10
CA VAL A 48 -4.08 -2.25 20.83
C VAL A 48 -4.99 -1.19 20.19
N ALA A 49 -5.68 -0.39 20.99
CA ALA A 49 -6.51 0.71 20.49
C ALA A 49 -5.70 1.75 19.68
N ILE A 50 -4.46 2.04 20.06
CA ILE A 50 -3.59 2.97 19.34
C ILE A 50 -3.17 2.38 17.99
N THR A 51 -2.82 1.11 17.94
CA THR A 51 -2.43 0.43 16.69
C THR A 51 -3.62 0.24 15.76
N SER A 52 -4.81 -0.05 16.30
CA SER A 52 -6.05 -0.10 15.53
C SER A 52 -6.42 1.27 14.95
N LEU A 53 -6.24 2.35 15.72
CA LEU A 53 -6.44 3.70 15.24
C LEU A 53 -5.44 4.06 14.13
N ALA A 54 -4.17 3.74 14.29
CA ALA A 54 -3.14 3.96 13.28
C ALA A 54 -3.46 3.21 11.98
N PHE A 55 -3.87 1.95 12.09
CA PHE A 55 -4.31 1.14 10.95
C PHE A 55 -5.49 1.79 10.21
N SER A 56 -6.51 2.20 10.95
CA SER A 56 -7.70 2.86 10.37
C SER A 56 -7.37 4.19 9.71
N ILE A 57 -6.55 5.03 10.35
CA ILE A 57 -6.12 6.33 9.83
C ILE A 57 -5.30 6.16 8.55
N HIS A 58 -4.45 5.12 8.47
CA HIS A 58 -3.72 4.81 7.23
C HIS A 58 -4.66 4.64 6.04
N PHE A 59 -5.69 3.79 6.17
CA PHE A 59 -6.62 3.53 5.07
C PHE A 59 -7.53 4.72 4.77
N ILE A 60 -7.91 5.51 5.78
CA ILE A 60 -8.66 6.75 5.58
C ILE A 60 -7.81 7.75 4.79
N ALA A 61 -6.53 7.89 5.12
CA ALA A 61 -5.59 8.77 4.44
C ALA A 61 -5.33 8.33 2.99
N ASP A 62 -5.13 7.02 2.77
CA ASP A 62 -4.99 6.42 1.44
C ASP A 62 -6.24 6.69 0.59
N ALA A 63 -7.43 6.36 1.07
CA ALA A 63 -8.68 6.58 0.36
C ALA A 63 -8.92 8.07 0.05
N SER A 64 -8.67 8.95 1.02
CA SER A 64 -8.83 10.40 0.86
C SER A 64 -7.86 10.95 -0.18
N THR A 65 -6.62 10.47 -0.20
CA THR A 65 -5.61 10.87 -1.19
C THR A 65 -5.99 10.38 -2.58
N ASN A 66 -6.44 9.13 -2.72
CA ASN A 66 -6.92 8.59 -3.99
C ASN A 66 -8.05 9.42 -4.59
N PHE A 67 -8.88 10.02 -3.73
CA PHE A 67 -9.96 10.90 -4.17
C PHE A 67 -9.47 12.21 -4.81
N VAL A 68 -8.38 12.79 -4.29
CA VAL A 68 -7.87 14.10 -4.75
C VAL A 68 -6.64 13.99 -5.66
N ILE A 69 -6.06 12.79 -5.80
CA ILE A 69 -4.78 12.60 -6.47
C ILE A 69 -4.77 13.05 -7.92
N GLY A 70 -5.86 12.83 -8.66
CA GLY A 70 -5.97 13.28 -10.04
C GLY A 70 -5.85 14.80 -10.18
N PHE A 71 -6.40 15.56 -9.23
CA PHE A 71 -6.25 17.01 -9.17
C PHE A 71 -4.81 17.42 -8.84
N LEU A 72 -4.17 16.75 -7.88
CA LEU A 72 -2.78 17.02 -7.50
C LEU A 72 -1.83 16.76 -8.66
N LEU A 73 -2.00 15.64 -9.36
CA LEU A 73 -1.21 15.29 -10.53
C LEU A 73 -1.37 16.30 -11.68
N LYS A 74 -2.59 16.80 -11.89
CA LYS A 74 -2.84 17.84 -12.90
C LYS A 74 -2.20 19.18 -12.53
N LYS A 75 -2.27 19.57 -11.25
CA LYS A 75 -1.79 20.87 -10.79
C LYS A 75 -0.27 20.93 -10.65
N PHE A 76 0.35 19.88 -10.10
CA PHE A 76 1.77 19.88 -9.72
C PHE A 76 2.63 18.96 -10.61
N GLY A 77 1.99 18.12 -11.42
CA GLY A 77 2.68 17.13 -12.25
C GLY A 77 3.14 15.90 -11.47
N THR A 78 3.42 14.83 -12.21
CA THR A 78 3.77 13.52 -11.67
C THR A 78 5.04 13.56 -10.83
N LYS A 79 6.06 14.26 -11.29
CA LYS A 79 7.37 14.30 -10.64
C LYS A 79 7.29 14.90 -9.23
N ILE A 80 6.61 16.03 -9.07
CA ILE A 80 6.47 16.69 -7.77
C ILE A 80 5.63 15.82 -6.82
N VAL A 81 4.51 15.30 -7.30
CA VAL A 81 3.59 14.50 -6.46
C VAL A 81 4.27 13.22 -5.98
N LEU A 82 4.97 12.48 -6.84
CA LEU A 82 5.70 11.27 -6.43
C LEU A 82 6.87 11.59 -5.51
N THR A 83 7.67 12.61 -5.82
CA THR A 83 8.78 13.02 -4.94
C THR A 83 8.27 13.39 -3.54
N THR A 84 7.18 14.14 -3.46
CA THR A 84 6.52 14.46 -2.17
C THR A 84 6.07 13.19 -1.45
N GLY A 85 5.49 12.23 -2.17
CA GLY A 85 5.12 10.92 -1.61
C GLY A 85 6.32 10.18 -1.01
N PHE A 86 7.45 10.11 -1.73
CA PHE A 86 8.67 9.47 -1.21
C PHE A 86 9.23 10.20 0.02
N ILE A 87 9.25 11.53 0.01
CA ILE A 87 9.68 12.32 1.18
C ILE A 87 8.79 12.03 2.38
N LEU A 88 7.47 12.02 2.20
CA LEU A 88 6.52 11.72 3.28
C LEU A 88 6.71 10.30 3.82
N ALA A 89 6.83 9.29 2.94
CA ALA A 89 7.06 7.91 3.34
C ALA A 89 8.38 7.75 4.08
N PHE A 90 9.47 8.29 3.54
CA PHE A 90 10.79 8.22 4.17
C PHE A 90 10.80 8.91 5.54
N THR A 91 10.31 10.15 5.62
CA THR A 91 10.28 10.92 6.87
C THR A 91 9.42 10.23 7.92
N SER A 92 8.26 9.70 7.54
CA SER A 92 7.36 9.02 8.47
C SER A 92 8.00 7.79 9.10
N LEU A 93 8.63 6.95 8.30
CA LEU A 93 9.30 5.74 8.78
C LEU A 93 10.60 6.08 9.53
N PHE A 94 11.30 7.14 9.14
CA PHE A 94 12.49 7.63 9.84
C PHE A 94 12.16 8.13 11.25
N LEU A 95 11.02 8.80 11.44
CA LEU A 95 10.55 9.22 12.76
C LEU A 95 10.31 8.04 13.71
N VAL A 96 9.86 6.90 13.18
CA VAL A 96 9.67 5.66 13.97
C VAL A 96 11.01 5.12 14.50
N ILE A 97 12.15 5.40 13.86
CA ILE A 97 13.48 5.00 14.36
C ILE A 97 13.76 5.66 15.72
N TRP A 98 13.42 6.93 15.84
CA TRP A 98 13.69 7.73 17.03
C TRP A 98 12.64 7.56 18.12
N PHE A 99 11.39 7.31 17.74
CA PHE A 99 10.25 7.25 18.64
C PHE A 99 9.38 6.01 18.40
N PRO A 100 9.95 4.79 18.51
CA PRO A 100 9.27 3.55 18.10
C PRO A 100 8.06 3.20 18.98
N ALA A 101 7.98 3.75 20.18
CA ALA A 101 6.89 3.51 21.14
C ALA A 101 6.01 4.75 21.38
N SER A 102 6.14 5.80 20.57
CA SER A 102 5.30 7.00 20.69
C SER A 102 3.96 6.79 19.96
N PRO A 103 2.81 6.83 20.66
CA PRO A 103 1.50 6.72 20.04
C PRO A 103 1.26 7.74 18.93
N PHE A 104 1.69 8.98 19.16
CA PHE A 104 1.57 10.05 18.18
C PHE A 104 2.37 9.73 16.89
N VAL A 105 3.63 9.31 17.04
CA VAL A 105 4.49 9.00 15.88
C VAL A 105 3.94 7.82 15.10
N ILE A 106 3.40 6.79 15.75
CA ILE A 106 2.83 5.63 15.10
C ILE A 106 1.61 6.02 14.27
N ILE A 107 0.68 6.80 14.83
CA ILE A 107 -0.51 7.27 14.13
C ILE A 107 -0.11 8.20 12.97
N PHE A 108 0.78 9.15 13.22
CA PHE A 108 1.24 10.10 12.22
C PHE A 108 1.96 9.41 11.06
N SER A 109 2.86 8.48 11.36
CA SER A 109 3.57 7.72 10.34
C SER A 109 2.64 6.86 9.50
N ALA A 110 1.63 6.23 10.11
CA ALA A 110 0.61 5.47 9.40
C ALA A 110 -0.18 6.35 8.43
N MET A 111 -0.58 7.55 8.87
CA MET A 111 -1.28 8.54 8.04
C MET A 111 -0.41 8.98 6.86
N MET A 112 0.83 9.39 7.12
CA MET A 112 1.76 9.86 6.09
C MET A 112 2.06 8.78 5.06
N LEU A 113 2.24 7.52 5.49
CA LEU A 113 2.45 6.40 4.60
C LEU A 113 1.21 6.13 3.71
N GLY A 114 0.00 6.27 4.25
CA GLY A 114 -1.23 6.17 3.46
C GLY A 114 -1.30 7.21 2.34
N ILE A 115 -0.97 8.47 2.66
CA ILE A 115 -0.89 9.55 1.66
C ILE A 115 0.19 9.24 0.60
N ALA A 116 1.34 8.72 1.02
CA ALA A 116 2.52 8.53 0.19
C ALA A 116 2.36 7.44 -0.87
N VAL A 117 1.66 6.35 -0.54
CA VAL A 117 1.52 5.17 -1.43
C VAL A 117 0.49 5.39 -2.54
N SER A 118 -0.59 6.14 -2.26
CA SER A 118 -1.68 6.40 -3.19
C SER A 118 -1.25 6.90 -4.58
N PRO A 119 -0.33 7.88 -4.73
CA PRO A 119 0.10 8.37 -6.04
C PRO A 119 0.72 7.30 -6.92
N ILE A 120 1.53 6.42 -6.34
CA ILE A 120 2.24 5.37 -7.07
C ILE A 120 1.24 4.38 -7.66
N TRP A 121 0.25 3.98 -6.87
CA TRP A 121 -0.83 3.10 -7.29
C TRP A 121 -1.62 3.68 -8.46
N VAL A 122 -2.11 4.92 -8.33
CA VAL A 122 -2.91 5.58 -9.37
C VAL A 122 -2.11 5.79 -10.65
N ILE A 123 -0.84 6.16 -10.56
CA ILE A 123 0.04 6.32 -11.71
C ILE A 123 0.27 4.99 -12.41
N MET A 124 0.51 3.92 -11.66
CA MET A 124 0.65 2.57 -12.23
C MET A 124 -0.61 2.15 -12.99
N LEU A 125 -1.80 2.35 -12.42
CA LEU A 125 -3.05 2.01 -13.09
C LEU A 125 -3.27 2.83 -14.36
N SER A 126 -2.84 4.10 -14.38
CA SER A 126 -2.98 5.00 -15.54
C SER A 126 -1.92 4.76 -16.63
N SER A 127 -0.82 4.07 -16.32
CA SER A 127 0.24 3.75 -17.27
C SER A 127 0.01 2.46 -18.06
N VAL A 128 -1.09 1.76 -17.79
CA VAL A 128 -1.46 0.51 -18.47
C VAL A 128 -1.96 0.81 -19.90
N GLU A 129 -1.39 0.12 -20.88
CA GLU A 129 -1.77 0.22 -22.29
C GLU A 129 -3.11 -0.46 -22.55
N GLU A 130 -4.00 0.15 -23.35
CA GLU A 130 -5.36 -0.39 -23.58
C GLU A 130 -5.35 -1.76 -24.28
N ASP A 131 -4.47 -1.95 -25.26
CA ASP A 131 -4.32 -3.21 -26.01
C ASP A 131 -3.76 -4.37 -25.18
N LYS A 132 -3.00 -4.07 -24.11
CA LYS A 132 -2.38 -5.06 -23.20
C LYS A 132 -2.97 -5.02 -21.79
N ARG A 133 -4.11 -4.33 -21.63
CA ARG A 133 -4.68 -3.98 -20.33
C ARG A 133 -4.81 -5.17 -19.38
N GLY A 134 -5.35 -6.29 -19.83
CA GLY A 134 -5.55 -7.46 -18.97
C GLY A 134 -4.25 -8.00 -18.39
N LYS A 135 -3.22 -8.14 -19.24
CA LYS A 135 -1.91 -8.65 -18.83
C LYS A 135 -1.15 -7.68 -17.95
N GLN A 136 -1.11 -6.41 -18.31
CA GLN A 136 -0.39 -5.39 -17.54
C GLN A 136 -1.06 -5.13 -16.17
N MET A 137 -2.40 -5.10 -16.11
CA MET A 137 -3.13 -5.03 -14.85
C MET A 137 -2.82 -6.23 -13.94
N GLY A 138 -2.72 -7.44 -14.51
CA GLY A 138 -2.29 -8.62 -13.79
C GLY A 138 -0.91 -8.44 -13.12
N TYR A 139 0.06 -7.88 -13.84
CA TYR A 139 1.38 -7.58 -13.27
C TYR A 139 1.34 -6.50 -12.18
N VAL A 140 0.51 -5.47 -12.32
CA VAL A 140 0.35 -4.42 -11.31
C VAL A 140 -0.23 -5.01 -10.03
N TYR A 141 -1.33 -5.75 -10.11
CA TYR A 141 -1.93 -6.40 -8.94
C TYR A 141 -1.02 -7.46 -8.31
N PHE A 142 -0.30 -8.22 -9.12
CA PHE A 142 0.67 -9.19 -8.62
C PHE A 142 1.81 -8.51 -7.85
N SER A 143 2.40 -7.44 -8.42
CA SER A 143 3.47 -6.67 -7.78
C SER A 143 3.00 -6.06 -6.45
N TRP A 144 1.81 -5.45 -6.45
CA TRP A 144 1.16 -4.89 -5.27
C TRP A 144 0.99 -5.92 -4.16
N LEU A 145 0.33 -7.04 -4.48
CA LEU A 145 0.02 -8.08 -3.50
C LEU A 145 1.29 -8.78 -3.00
N LEU A 146 2.21 -9.11 -3.91
CA LEU A 146 3.48 -9.74 -3.56
C LEU A 146 4.30 -8.85 -2.64
N GLY A 147 4.37 -7.54 -2.91
CA GLY A 147 5.03 -6.57 -2.04
C GLY A 147 4.46 -6.60 -0.63
N LEU A 148 3.15 -6.46 -0.48
CA LEU A 148 2.46 -6.50 0.81
C LEU A 148 2.74 -7.80 1.59
N LEU A 149 2.57 -8.95 0.94
CA LEU A 149 2.72 -10.25 1.59
C LEU A 149 4.17 -10.53 1.99
N VAL A 150 5.11 -10.29 1.08
CA VAL A 150 6.54 -10.50 1.38
C VAL A 150 7.00 -9.55 2.48
N GLY A 151 6.55 -8.29 2.47
CA GLY A 151 6.83 -7.32 3.52
C GLY A 151 6.30 -7.77 4.90
N MET A 152 5.07 -8.26 4.94
CA MET A 152 4.46 -8.80 6.17
C MET A 152 5.26 -10.01 6.70
N VAL A 153 5.56 -10.98 5.85
CA VAL A 153 6.32 -12.19 6.23
C VAL A 153 7.71 -11.83 6.72
N PHE A 154 8.42 -11.01 5.95
CA PHE A 154 9.76 -10.57 6.30
C PHE A 154 9.80 -9.90 7.67
N MET A 155 8.84 -9.01 7.94
CA MET A 155 8.73 -8.35 9.24
C MET A 155 8.40 -9.33 10.37
N ASN A 156 7.47 -10.26 10.16
CA ASN A 156 7.07 -11.22 11.19
C ASN A 156 8.20 -12.19 11.57
N LEU A 157 9.06 -12.56 10.62
CA LEU A 157 10.25 -13.39 10.91
C LEU A 157 11.27 -12.63 11.76
N LEU A 158 11.33 -11.33 11.60
CA LEU A 158 12.33 -10.47 12.23
C LEU A 158 11.82 -9.74 13.49
N ILE A 159 10.55 -9.86 13.86
CA ILE A 159 9.92 -9.03 14.91
C ILE A 159 10.57 -9.17 16.29
N LYS A 160 11.29 -10.26 16.55
CA LYS A 160 12.08 -10.44 17.77
C LYS A 160 13.35 -9.58 17.81
N VAL A 161 13.75 -9.00 16.70
CA VAL A 161 14.86 -8.06 16.60
C VAL A 161 14.37 -6.68 17.04
N HIS A 162 15.25 -5.81 17.51
CA HIS A 162 14.89 -4.52 18.10
C HIS A 162 14.04 -3.63 17.17
N PRO A 163 12.91 -3.05 17.63
CA PRO A 163 11.98 -2.27 16.81
C PRO A 163 12.63 -1.16 15.96
N THR A 164 13.65 -0.47 16.50
CA THR A 164 14.37 0.60 15.82
C THR A 164 15.10 0.12 14.56
N ARG A 165 15.66 -1.10 14.57
CA ARG A 165 16.36 -1.68 13.41
C ARG A 165 15.40 -1.91 12.24
N PHE A 166 14.16 -2.25 12.54
CA PHE A 166 13.13 -2.45 11.50
C PHE A 166 12.70 -1.14 10.86
N ALA A 167 12.49 -0.12 11.68
CA ALA A 167 12.17 1.20 11.16
C ALA A 167 13.27 1.69 10.20
N PHE A 168 14.55 1.43 10.53
CA PHE A 168 15.67 1.71 9.63
C PHE A 168 15.57 0.92 8.32
N MET A 169 15.30 -0.40 8.38
CA MET A 169 15.16 -1.23 7.16
C MET A 169 14.00 -0.76 6.28
N MET A 170 12.85 -0.42 6.87
CA MET A 170 11.70 0.13 6.13
C MET A 170 12.07 1.44 5.42
N SER A 171 12.76 2.35 6.13
CA SER A 171 13.23 3.62 5.56
C SER A 171 14.22 3.40 4.41
N LEU A 172 15.11 2.41 4.53
CA LEU A 172 16.05 2.05 3.47
C LEU A 172 15.34 1.53 2.21
N VAL A 173 14.32 0.70 2.37
CA VAL A 173 13.50 0.21 1.24
C VAL A 173 12.84 1.37 0.50
N VAL A 174 12.25 2.32 1.23
CA VAL A 174 11.65 3.52 0.62
C VAL A 174 12.70 4.36 -0.08
N LEU A 175 13.89 4.51 0.50
CA LEU A 175 15.01 5.24 -0.13
C LEU A 175 15.44 4.58 -1.44
N ILE A 176 15.55 3.24 -1.47
CA ILE A 176 15.87 2.49 -2.70
C ILE A 176 14.79 2.73 -3.76
N ALA A 177 13.51 2.65 -3.40
CA ALA A 177 12.40 2.93 -4.32
C ALA A 177 12.48 4.37 -4.87
N TRP A 178 12.81 5.33 -4.03
CA TRP A 178 13.00 6.73 -4.44
C TRP A 178 14.18 6.91 -5.39
N ILE A 179 15.32 6.28 -5.11
CA ILE A 179 16.48 6.30 -6.01
C ILE A 179 16.13 5.70 -7.37
N LEU A 180 15.43 4.55 -7.39
CA LEU A 180 14.98 3.93 -8.64
C LEU A 180 14.05 4.84 -9.44
N TYR A 181 13.22 5.62 -8.75
CA TYR A 181 12.32 6.57 -9.41
C TYR A 181 13.06 7.63 -10.24
N TYR A 182 14.27 8.03 -9.87
CA TYR A 182 15.08 8.97 -10.69
C TYR A 182 15.42 8.44 -12.08
N PHE A 183 15.39 7.12 -12.27
CA PHE A 183 15.66 6.47 -13.55
C PHE A 183 14.40 6.23 -14.39
N VAL A 184 13.23 6.65 -13.88
CA VAL A 184 11.95 6.51 -14.58
C VAL A 184 11.59 7.81 -15.26
N ASP A 185 11.40 7.77 -16.58
CA ASP A 185 10.85 8.90 -17.33
C ASP A 185 9.34 8.72 -17.50
N VAL A 186 8.59 9.22 -16.52
CA VAL A 186 7.11 9.17 -16.55
C VAL A 186 6.58 10.43 -17.23
N LYS A 187 6.33 10.35 -18.52
CA LYS A 187 5.54 11.35 -19.26
C LYS A 187 4.08 10.90 -19.29
N LEU A 188 3.34 11.19 -18.23
CA LEU A 188 1.89 10.99 -18.25
C LEU A 188 1.24 12.14 -19.00
N THR A 189 0.90 11.89 -20.25
CA THR A 189 0.48 12.92 -21.21
C THR A 189 -1.01 13.28 -21.13
N ASN A 190 -1.86 12.46 -20.53
CA ASN A 190 -3.30 12.66 -20.58
C ASN A 190 -4.01 12.38 -19.26
N TYR A 191 -3.92 13.31 -18.31
CA TYR A 191 -4.89 13.35 -17.21
C TYR A 191 -6.18 14.00 -17.71
N ASN A 192 -7.13 13.20 -18.14
CA ASN A 192 -8.48 13.66 -18.39
C ASN A 192 -9.21 13.82 -17.04
N THR A 193 -8.81 14.84 -16.29
CA THR A 193 -9.39 15.11 -14.97
C THR A 193 -10.68 15.88 -15.13
N ARG A 194 -11.78 15.20 -14.83
CA ARG A 194 -13.07 15.86 -14.67
C ARG A 194 -13.01 16.85 -13.48
N PRO A 195 -13.77 17.96 -13.52
CA PRO A 195 -13.91 18.84 -12.36
C PRO A 195 -14.33 18.06 -11.12
N VAL A 196 -13.83 18.43 -9.94
CA VAL A 196 -14.13 17.75 -8.66
C VAL A 196 -15.63 17.55 -8.45
N LYS A 197 -16.45 18.56 -8.81
CA LYS A 197 -17.92 18.47 -8.76
C LYS A 197 -18.48 17.35 -9.65
N ALA A 198 -17.91 17.12 -10.83
CA ALA A 198 -18.33 16.05 -11.73
C ALA A 198 -17.91 14.67 -11.23
N GLN A 199 -16.73 14.56 -10.59
CA GLN A 199 -16.28 13.33 -9.93
C GLN A 199 -17.18 12.97 -8.76
N LEU A 200 -17.51 13.94 -7.90
CA LEU A 200 -18.47 13.74 -6.79
C LEU A 200 -19.82 13.26 -7.30
N ARG A 201 -20.34 13.90 -8.34
CA ARG A 201 -21.63 13.50 -8.94
C ARG A 201 -21.57 12.07 -9.47
N GLN A 202 -20.47 11.71 -10.15
CA GLN A 202 -20.27 10.34 -10.64
C GLN A 202 -20.23 9.31 -9.50
N ILE A 203 -19.54 9.62 -8.38
CA ILE A 203 -19.50 8.74 -7.21
C ILE A 203 -20.91 8.55 -6.64
N VAL A 204 -21.66 9.62 -6.46
CA VAL A 204 -23.05 9.56 -5.99
C VAL A 204 -23.92 8.72 -6.92
N ASP A 205 -23.77 8.91 -8.23
CA ASP A 205 -24.55 8.16 -9.22
C ASP A 205 -24.19 6.67 -9.24
N VAL A 206 -22.90 6.32 -9.14
CA VAL A 206 -22.45 4.93 -9.01
C VAL A 206 -22.93 4.31 -7.71
N THR A 207 -22.81 5.02 -6.60
CA THR A 207 -23.29 4.55 -5.29
C THR A 207 -24.79 4.28 -5.32
N LYS A 208 -25.60 5.18 -5.92
CA LYS A 208 -27.04 4.98 -6.07
C LYS A 208 -27.39 3.78 -6.94
N ARG A 209 -26.65 3.55 -8.04
CA ARG A 209 -26.86 2.37 -8.92
C ARG A 209 -26.53 1.05 -8.24
N HIS A 210 -25.58 1.08 -7.31
CA HIS A 210 -25.08 -0.11 -6.62
C HIS A 210 -25.36 -0.08 -5.11
N LEU A 211 -26.46 0.57 -4.70
CA LEU A 211 -26.79 0.80 -3.30
C LEU A 211 -26.81 -0.49 -2.45
N LEU A 212 -27.23 -1.61 -3.05
CA LEU A 212 -27.26 -2.92 -2.39
C LEU A 212 -25.86 -3.51 -2.11
N LEU A 213 -24.84 -3.13 -2.91
CA LEU A 213 -23.46 -3.60 -2.71
C LEU A 213 -22.71 -2.76 -1.67
N PHE A 214 -23.12 -1.51 -1.49
CA PHE A 214 -22.43 -0.57 -0.60
C PHE A 214 -22.36 -1.02 0.87
N PRO A 215 -23.45 -1.52 1.50
CA PRO A 215 -23.37 -2.08 2.85
C PRO A 215 -22.42 -3.26 2.97
N GLY A 216 -22.38 -4.14 1.97
CA GLY A 216 -21.44 -5.28 1.95
C GLY A 216 -19.98 -4.84 1.91
N ILE A 217 -19.64 -3.86 1.08
CA ILE A 217 -18.29 -3.29 0.98
C ILE A 217 -17.90 -2.61 2.31
N LEU A 218 -18.81 -1.85 2.92
CA LEU A 218 -18.57 -1.19 4.21
C LEU A 218 -18.36 -2.22 5.33
N LEU A 219 -19.21 -3.25 5.40
CA LEU A 219 -19.08 -4.31 6.40
C LEU A 219 -17.78 -5.08 6.25
N GLN A 220 -17.39 -5.40 5.01
CA GLN A 220 -16.13 -6.05 4.73
C GLN A 220 -14.95 -5.18 5.17
N GLY A 221 -14.93 -3.90 4.82
CA GLY A 221 -13.88 -2.96 5.23
C GLY A 221 -13.82 -2.80 6.75
N ALA A 222 -14.96 -2.66 7.42
CA ALA A 222 -15.04 -2.55 8.87
C ALA A 222 -14.56 -3.83 9.57
N ALA A 223 -14.92 -5.01 9.06
CA ALA A 223 -14.47 -6.29 9.59
C ALA A 223 -12.94 -6.44 9.48
N ILE A 224 -12.35 -6.10 8.32
CA ILE A 224 -10.90 -6.13 8.12
C ILE A 224 -10.22 -5.14 9.08
N ALA A 225 -10.71 -3.90 9.16
CA ALA A 225 -10.15 -2.87 10.02
C ALA A 225 -10.20 -3.23 11.53
N ALA A 226 -11.24 -3.95 11.94
CA ALA A 226 -11.38 -4.42 13.32
C ALA A 226 -10.52 -5.67 13.60
N LEU A 227 -10.52 -6.65 12.70
CA LEU A 227 -9.87 -7.95 12.95
C LEU A 227 -8.36 -7.92 12.76
N VAL A 228 -7.86 -7.28 11.69
CA VAL A 228 -6.43 -7.34 11.34
C VAL A 228 -5.51 -6.85 12.46
N PRO A 229 -5.78 -5.74 13.16
CA PRO A 229 -4.93 -5.29 14.27
C PRO A 229 -5.03 -6.15 15.54
N ILE A 230 -6.17 -6.82 15.75
CA ILE A 230 -6.44 -7.60 16.97
C ILE A 230 -5.88 -9.03 16.85
N LEU A 231 -5.98 -9.62 15.66
CA LEU A 231 -5.63 -11.03 15.43
C LEU A 231 -4.21 -11.43 15.89
N PRO A 232 -3.13 -10.67 15.60
CA PRO A 232 -1.78 -11.04 16.07
C PRO A 232 -1.67 -11.07 17.57
N THR A 233 -2.26 -10.08 18.26
CA THR A 233 -2.26 -10.01 19.72
C THR A 233 -3.08 -11.14 20.34
N TYR A 234 -4.25 -11.43 19.79
CA TYR A 234 -5.10 -12.53 20.24
C TYR A 234 -4.42 -13.89 20.04
N ALA A 235 -3.86 -14.14 18.86
CA ALA A 235 -3.16 -15.39 18.56
C ALA A 235 -1.96 -15.63 19.50
N THR A 236 -1.15 -14.59 19.73
CA THR A 236 0.07 -14.73 20.53
C THR A 236 -0.16 -14.71 22.04
N LYS A 237 -1.10 -13.89 22.55
CA LYS A 237 -1.32 -13.72 23.99
C LYS A 237 -2.42 -14.61 24.57
N VAL A 238 -3.42 -14.98 23.76
CA VAL A 238 -4.57 -15.76 24.25
C VAL A 238 -4.46 -17.22 23.80
N ILE A 239 -4.15 -17.46 22.52
CA ILE A 239 -4.03 -18.82 21.99
C ILE A 239 -2.62 -19.39 22.18
N ASN A 240 -1.62 -18.56 22.51
CA ASN A 240 -0.21 -18.92 22.67
C ASN A 240 0.44 -19.47 21.38
N VAL A 241 -0.02 -19.06 20.23
CA VAL A 241 0.59 -19.39 18.93
C VAL A 241 1.85 -18.54 18.72
N SER A 242 2.93 -19.15 18.26
CA SER A 242 4.13 -18.38 17.95
C SER A 242 3.90 -17.43 16.76
N THR A 243 4.65 -16.31 16.69
CA THR A 243 4.55 -15.34 15.59
C THR A 243 4.79 -16.00 14.23
N ILE A 244 5.70 -16.99 14.17
CA ILE A 244 6.00 -17.73 12.94
C ILE A 244 4.82 -18.59 12.51
N GLU A 245 4.23 -19.34 13.43
CA GLU A 245 3.04 -20.17 13.16
C GLU A 245 1.86 -19.32 12.71
N TYR A 246 1.61 -18.18 13.40
CA TYR A 246 0.59 -17.22 12.98
C TYR A 246 0.82 -16.73 11.54
N THR A 247 2.07 -16.39 11.21
CA THR A 247 2.44 -15.92 9.86
C THR A 247 2.20 -16.98 8.81
N LEU A 248 2.63 -18.22 9.06
CA LEU A 248 2.44 -19.34 8.14
C LEU A 248 0.95 -19.67 7.93
N GLN A 249 0.16 -19.68 9.00
CA GLN A 249 -1.28 -19.89 8.91
C GLN A 249 -1.97 -18.77 8.13
N SER A 250 -1.59 -17.51 8.36
CA SER A 250 -2.13 -16.37 7.61
C SER A 250 -1.81 -16.46 6.12
N LEU A 251 -0.60 -16.88 5.76
CA LEU A 251 -0.20 -17.11 4.37
C LEU A 251 -0.99 -18.24 3.72
N LEU A 252 -1.19 -19.35 4.42
CA LEU A 252 -1.97 -20.49 3.91
C LEU A 252 -3.42 -20.08 3.64
N VAL A 253 -4.05 -19.31 4.53
CA VAL A 253 -5.41 -18.82 4.34
C VAL A 253 -5.51 -17.90 3.13
N VAL A 254 -4.61 -16.93 3.01
CA VAL A 254 -4.59 -15.99 1.86
C VAL A 254 -4.37 -16.74 0.55
N SER A 255 -3.42 -17.68 0.53
CA SER A 255 -3.14 -18.50 -0.65
C SER A 255 -4.33 -19.38 -1.05
N ALA A 256 -4.97 -20.03 -0.09
CA ALA A 256 -6.14 -20.88 -0.34
C ALA A 256 -7.34 -20.09 -0.92
N VAL A 257 -7.58 -18.88 -0.42
CA VAL A 257 -8.64 -18.00 -0.94
C VAL A 257 -8.34 -17.59 -2.38
N GLN A 258 -7.08 -17.25 -2.69
CA GLN A 258 -6.68 -16.85 -4.04
C GLN A 258 -6.74 -18.01 -5.05
N PHE A 259 -6.28 -19.19 -4.65
CA PHE A 259 -6.41 -20.41 -5.49
C PHE A 259 -7.87 -20.70 -5.81
N ARG A 260 -8.76 -20.60 -4.84
CA ARG A 260 -10.19 -20.80 -5.04
C ARG A 260 -10.80 -19.82 -6.03
N CYS A 261 -10.45 -18.53 -5.92
CA CYS A 261 -10.91 -17.50 -6.87
C CYS A 261 -10.41 -17.75 -8.29
N TYR A 262 -9.20 -18.29 -8.46
CA TYR A 262 -8.64 -18.61 -9.78
C TYR A 262 -9.35 -19.79 -10.45
N PHE A 263 -9.64 -20.85 -9.71
CA PHE A 263 -10.30 -22.07 -10.24
C PHE A 263 -11.80 -21.88 -10.55
N TYR A 264 -12.49 -20.93 -9.92
CA TYR A 264 -13.89 -20.64 -10.23
C TYR A 264 -14.08 -19.70 -11.43
N ARG A 265 -13.01 -19.17 -11.99
CA ARG A 265 -13.06 -18.23 -13.13
C ARG A 265 -12.70 -18.88 -14.47
N ASN A 266 -12.22 -20.09 -14.48
CA ASN A 266 -11.96 -20.95 -15.64
C ASN A 266 -12.96 -22.11 -15.67
#